data_b0332eded3133c4d89bd94ca4a57e75d
#
_entry.id   b0332eded3133c4d89bd94ca4a57e75d
#
_cell.length_a   1.000
_cell.length_b   1.000
_cell.length_c   1.000
_cell.angle_alpha   90.00
_cell.angle_beta   90.00
_cell.angle_gamma   90.00
#
_symmetry.space_group_name_H-M   'P 1'
#
loop_
_entity.id
_entity.type
_entity.pdbx_description
1 polymer ?
#
loop_
_entity_poly.entity_id
_entity_poly.type
_entity_poly.pdbx_seq_one_letter_code
_entity_poly.pdbx_strand_id
1 'polypeptide(L)'
;MDLSLSQEDDTKRETSRGSCHTCHRTTGVAVAITTIILVMGLILSSMLFVQWTASPEADQTSKAAELMEQLQQCQQEQSDLNLMLHAATQDSRCNLCPDGWRWWRGHCYFLSRGLEENRQWNESAEFCQRHNSSLVVIKDSAEMEFILGVLQKFRQFSFLWVGLTDSKQEGQWLWSDGSDVHHYMPVTVEWDADHRDCADLRGGGRLFAADCEAYGPWVCKRES
;
A
#
# COMPACT_ATOMS: atom_id res chain seq x y z
N MET A 1 19.90 57.38 -84.42
CA MET A 1 19.15 58.63 -84.41
C MET A 1 19.23 59.11 -82.98
N ASP A 2 20.17 59.86 -82.81
CA ASP A 2 20.31 61.36 -82.68
C ASP A 2 20.07 61.75 -81.24
N LEU A 3 21.10 62.14 -80.53
CA LEU A 3 21.65 63.53 -80.42
C LEU A 3 20.74 64.30 -79.44
N SER A 4 21.17 65.05 -78.51
CA SER A 4 22.40 65.76 -78.27
C SER A 4 22.24 66.46 -76.89
N LEU A 5 23.33 66.60 -76.15
CA LEU A 5 23.97 67.86 -75.84
C LEU A 5 23.07 68.93 -75.12
N SER A 6 23.42 69.61 -74.12
CA SER A 6 24.60 70.34 -73.79
C SER A 6 24.46 71.07 -72.47
N GLN A 7 25.49 71.09 -71.71
CA GLN A 7 26.22 72.28 -71.24
C GLN A 7 25.58 73.13 -70.11
N GLU A 8 26.37 73.19 -69.09
CA GLU A 8 27.06 74.30 -68.41
C GLU A 8 26.17 75.39 -67.76
N ASP A 9 26.35 75.62 -66.52
CA ASP A 9 27.29 76.66 -66.11
C ASP A 9 27.47 76.72 -64.59
N ASP A 10 28.54 77.07 -64.26
CA ASP A 10 29.35 77.42 -63.12
C ASP A 10 28.78 78.39 -62.12
N THR A 11 29.40 78.42 -60.99
CA THR A 11 29.63 79.50 -60.01
C THR A 11 28.75 79.56 -58.76
N LYS A 12 29.25 79.27 -57.65
CA LYS A 12 29.90 80.07 -56.65
C LYS A 12 29.95 79.45 -55.27
N ARG A 13 31.08 79.16 -54.88
CA ARG A 13 31.70 79.22 -53.58
C ARG A 13 31.05 80.17 -52.59
N GLU A 14 30.65 79.70 -51.40
CA GLU A 14 31.07 80.33 -50.14
C GLU A 14 30.90 79.47 -48.93
N THR A 15 31.94 79.48 -48.18
CA THR A 15 32.20 78.89 -46.86
C THR A 15 31.11 79.19 -45.83
N SER A 16 30.71 78.15 -45.10
CA SER A 16 30.48 78.33 -43.67
C SER A 16 30.89 77.03 -42.91
N ARG A 17 32.04 77.13 -42.29
CA ARG A 17 32.42 76.26 -41.17
C ARG A 17 31.51 76.59 -40.01
N GLY A 18 30.65 75.70 -39.64
CA GLY A 18 29.80 75.85 -38.48
C GLY A 18 29.43 74.48 -37.89
N SER A 19 30.17 74.04 -36.94
CA SER A 19 29.76 73.24 -35.79
C SER A 19 29.14 71.86 -36.01
N CYS A 20 29.98 70.84 -36.24
CA CYS A 20 29.64 69.44 -36.15
C CYS A 20 29.97 68.83 -34.77
N HIS A 21 30.19 69.66 -33.73
CA HIS A 21 30.50 69.16 -32.37
C HIS A 21 29.30 68.93 -31.48
N THR A 22 28.16 69.49 -31.78
CA THR A 22 26.96 69.35 -30.92
C THR A 22 26.14 68.13 -31.28
N CYS A 23 26.14 67.63 -32.50
CA CYS A 23 25.41 66.47 -32.95
C CYS A 23 26.04 65.15 -32.44
N HIS A 24 27.36 65.09 -32.31
CA HIS A 24 28.07 63.88 -31.81
C HIS A 24 27.92 63.67 -30.28
N ARG A 25 27.71 64.77 -29.56
CA ARG A 25 27.52 64.66 -28.07
C ARG A 25 26.14 64.21 -27.67
N THR A 26 25.12 64.61 -28.40
CA THR A 26 23.70 64.19 -28.12
C THR A 26 23.46 62.76 -28.55
N THR A 27 24.06 62.28 -29.65
CA THR A 27 23.93 60.86 -30.05
C THR A 27 24.69 59.92 -29.07
N GLY A 28 25.83 60.33 -28.56
CA GLY A 28 26.57 59.54 -27.55
C GLY A 28 25.84 59.42 -26.23
N VAL A 29 25.21 60.50 -25.77
CA VAL A 29 24.40 60.48 -24.54
C VAL A 29 23.13 59.63 -24.73
N ALA A 30 22.46 59.75 -25.88
CA ALA A 30 21.25 58.93 -26.14
C ALA A 30 21.61 57.42 -26.20
N VAL A 31 22.70 57.04 -26.85
CA VAL A 31 23.17 55.65 -26.89
C VAL A 31 23.56 55.15 -25.49
N ALA A 32 24.24 55.96 -24.68
CA ALA A 32 24.58 55.59 -23.31
C ALA A 32 23.32 55.37 -22.42
N ILE A 33 22.32 56.24 -22.55
CA ILE A 33 21.06 56.07 -21.80
C ILE A 33 20.31 54.82 -22.24
N THR A 34 20.22 54.54 -23.54
CA THR A 34 19.54 53.32 -24.04
C THR A 34 20.25 52.03 -23.59
N THR A 35 21.60 52.03 -23.60
CA THR A 35 22.34 50.86 -23.10
C THR A 35 22.17 50.64 -21.60
N ILE A 36 22.11 51.70 -20.80
CA ILE A 36 21.86 51.61 -19.37
C ILE A 36 20.44 51.03 -19.09
N ILE A 37 19.44 51.53 -19.82
CA ILE A 37 18.07 51.04 -19.69
C ILE A 37 17.98 49.56 -20.06
N LEU A 38 18.63 49.14 -21.14
CA LEU A 38 18.64 47.74 -21.55
C LEU A 38 19.36 46.82 -20.52
N VAL A 39 20.49 47.26 -19.99
CA VAL A 39 21.23 46.53 -18.97
C VAL A 39 20.40 46.41 -17.68
N MET A 40 19.78 47.53 -17.25
CA MET A 40 18.90 47.52 -16.09
C MET A 40 17.68 46.61 -16.30
N GLY A 41 17.09 46.61 -17.49
CA GLY A 41 16.01 45.72 -17.88
C GLY A 41 16.41 44.22 -17.81
N LEU A 42 17.61 43.91 -18.31
CA LEU A 42 18.15 42.54 -18.22
C LEU A 42 18.44 42.10 -16.77
N ILE A 43 18.99 43.00 -15.94
CA ILE A 43 19.25 42.73 -14.54
C ILE A 43 17.89 42.48 -13.79
N LEU A 44 16.90 43.34 -14.00
CA LEU A 44 15.58 43.19 -13.40
C LEU A 44 14.90 41.89 -13.88
N SER A 45 15.00 41.59 -15.18
CA SER A 45 14.45 40.34 -15.74
C SER A 45 15.14 39.10 -15.14
N SER A 46 16.44 39.12 -14.99
CA SER A 46 17.19 38.02 -14.39
C SER A 46 16.89 37.86 -12.92
N MET A 47 16.72 38.94 -12.15
CA MET A 47 16.31 38.88 -10.74
C MET A 47 14.90 38.33 -10.57
N LEU A 48 13.95 38.74 -11.39
CA LEU A 48 12.57 38.22 -11.37
C LEU A 48 12.53 36.75 -11.79
N PHE A 49 13.37 36.35 -12.76
CA PHE A 49 13.47 34.95 -13.18
C PHE A 49 14.05 34.08 -12.08
N VAL A 50 15.08 34.51 -11.37
CA VAL A 50 15.65 33.79 -10.21
C VAL A 50 14.64 33.68 -9.07
N GLN A 51 13.89 34.74 -8.79
CA GLN A 51 12.83 34.69 -7.78
C GLN A 51 11.70 33.75 -8.18
N TRP A 52 11.32 33.72 -9.46
CA TRP A 52 10.27 32.86 -9.97
C TRP A 52 10.67 31.37 -9.95
N THR A 53 11.93 31.06 -10.25
CA THR A 53 12.44 29.67 -10.23
C THR A 53 12.78 29.16 -8.82
N ALA A 54 13.11 30.02 -7.88
CA ALA A 54 13.51 29.63 -6.52
C ALA A 54 12.31 29.39 -5.55
N SER A 55 11.15 29.97 -5.84
CA SER A 55 10.03 29.98 -4.89
C SER A 55 9.22 28.67 -4.78
N PRO A 56 8.95 27.88 -5.85
CA PRO A 56 8.15 26.66 -5.71
C PRO A 56 8.95 25.42 -5.27
N GLU A 57 10.23 25.31 -5.59
CA GLU A 57 11.04 24.15 -5.21
C GLU A 57 11.42 24.13 -3.73
N ALA A 58 11.69 25.28 -3.14
CA ALA A 58 12.05 25.38 -1.74
C ALA A 58 10.87 25.04 -0.81
N ASP A 59 9.63 25.38 -1.19
CA ASP A 59 8.42 25.02 -0.42
C ASP A 59 8.08 23.53 -0.56
N GLN A 60 8.28 22.95 -1.73
CA GLN A 60 8.04 21.50 -1.93
C GLN A 60 9.08 20.65 -1.19
N THR A 61 10.34 21.04 -1.18
CA THR A 61 11.38 20.32 -0.43
C THR A 61 11.19 20.43 1.07
N SER A 62 10.72 21.59 1.58
CA SER A 62 10.39 21.77 2.99
C SER A 62 9.20 20.88 3.42
N LYS A 63 8.14 20.84 2.64
CA LYS A 63 6.97 19.98 2.89
C LYS A 63 7.30 18.49 2.79
N ALA A 64 8.15 18.13 1.84
CA ALA A 64 8.60 16.74 1.72
C ALA A 64 9.45 16.31 2.90
N ALA A 65 10.32 17.18 3.42
CA ALA A 65 11.12 16.92 4.61
C ALA A 65 10.24 16.77 5.86
N GLU A 66 9.26 17.64 6.05
CA GLU A 66 8.30 17.54 7.16
C GLU A 66 7.47 16.26 7.10
N LEU A 67 6.99 15.88 5.91
CA LEU A 67 6.24 14.64 5.72
C LEU A 67 7.12 13.39 5.97
N MET A 68 8.38 13.42 5.58
CA MET A 68 9.32 12.34 5.89
C MET A 68 9.59 12.20 7.38
N GLU A 69 9.72 13.32 8.11
CA GLU A 69 9.88 13.32 9.57
C GLU A 69 8.65 12.74 10.27
N GLN A 70 7.44 13.14 9.85
CA GLN A 70 6.17 12.57 10.37
C GLN A 70 6.06 11.07 10.08
N LEU A 71 6.46 10.63 8.89
CA LEU A 71 6.46 9.22 8.52
C LEU A 71 7.44 8.42 9.40
N GLN A 72 8.63 8.95 9.62
CA GLN A 72 9.65 8.31 10.45
C GLN A 72 9.19 8.22 11.90
N GLN A 73 8.56 9.27 12.44
CA GLN A 73 7.98 9.26 13.78
C GLN A 73 6.88 8.21 13.90
N CYS A 74 5.96 8.14 12.94
CA CYS A 74 4.89 7.14 12.93
C CYS A 74 5.44 5.69 12.85
N GLN A 75 6.49 5.47 12.07
CA GLN A 75 7.16 4.16 12.00
C GLN A 75 7.83 3.80 13.33
N GLN A 76 8.43 4.77 14.02
CA GLN A 76 9.03 4.55 15.32
C GLN A 76 7.97 4.20 16.37
N GLU A 77 6.87 4.96 16.43
CA GLU A 77 5.75 4.67 17.35
C GLU A 77 5.16 3.29 17.11
N GLN A 78 5.01 2.89 15.84
CA GLN A 78 4.55 1.56 15.48
C GLN A 78 5.52 0.46 15.93
N SER A 79 6.83 0.70 15.79
CA SER A 79 7.87 -0.23 16.24
C SER A 79 7.86 -0.39 17.75
N ASP A 80 7.75 0.72 18.50
CA ASP A 80 7.72 0.72 19.96
C ASP A 80 6.45 0.03 20.47
N LEU A 81 5.31 0.28 19.86
CA LEU A 81 4.05 -0.41 20.18
C LEU A 81 4.14 -1.92 19.93
N ASN A 82 4.74 -2.33 18.82
CA ASN A 82 4.97 -3.75 18.51
C ASN A 82 5.91 -4.40 19.53
N LEU A 83 6.95 -3.69 19.98
CA LEU A 83 7.87 -4.17 21.00
C LEU A 83 7.15 -4.35 22.35
N MET A 84 6.33 -3.37 22.76
CA MET A 84 5.52 -3.45 23.98
C MET A 84 4.51 -4.59 23.90
N LEU A 85 3.84 -4.76 22.76
CA LEU A 85 2.91 -5.88 22.54
C LEU A 85 3.64 -7.22 22.63
N HIS A 86 4.81 -7.33 22.01
CA HIS A 86 5.63 -8.54 22.07
C HIS A 86 6.10 -8.85 23.51
N ALA A 87 6.52 -7.84 24.28
CA ALA A 87 6.89 -8.00 25.67
C ALA A 87 5.69 -8.42 26.54
N ALA A 88 4.52 -7.81 26.33
CA ALA A 88 3.29 -8.17 27.03
C ALA A 88 2.81 -9.59 26.71
N THR A 89 3.00 -10.05 25.47
CA THR A 89 2.64 -11.42 25.07
C THR A 89 3.63 -12.48 25.54
N GLN A 90 4.84 -12.10 25.91
CA GLN A 90 5.83 -13.01 26.53
C GLN A 90 5.71 -13.12 28.05
N ASP A 91 5.02 -12.19 28.71
CA ASP A 91 4.75 -12.32 30.14
C ASP A 91 3.74 -13.46 30.36
N SER A 92 4.20 -14.57 30.95
CA SER A 92 3.36 -15.74 31.28
C SER A 92 2.16 -15.42 32.17
N ARG A 93 2.15 -14.25 32.82
CA ARG A 93 1.01 -13.75 33.61
C ARG A 93 -0.10 -13.15 32.78
N CYS A 94 0.19 -12.85 31.48
CA CYS A 94 -0.76 -12.30 30.51
C CYS A 94 -1.09 -13.28 29.38
N ASN A 95 -0.83 -14.59 29.58
CA ASN A 95 -1.22 -15.62 28.61
C ASN A 95 -2.74 -15.72 28.57
N LEU A 96 -3.33 -15.05 27.58
CA LEU A 96 -4.77 -15.10 27.29
C LEU A 96 -5.19 -16.46 26.75
N CYS A 97 -4.24 -17.28 26.29
CA CYS A 97 -4.48 -18.61 25.73
C CYS A 97 -3.59 -19.69 26.39
N PRO A 98 -4.02 -20.96 26.41
CA PRO A 98 -3.18 -22.08 26.82
C PRO A 98 -1.89 -22.20 26.00
N ASP A 99 -0.89 -22.92 26.54
CA ASP A 99 0.37 -23.19 25.84
C ASP A 99 0.13 -23.85 24.48
N GLY A 100 0.80 -23.32 23.46
CA GLY A 100 0.66 -23.78 22.08
C GLY A 100 -0.50 -23.16 21.30
N TRP A 101 -1.39 -22.42 21.96
CA TRP A 101 -2.50 -21.70 21.35
C TRP A 101 -2.09 -20.27 20.99
N ARG A 102 -2.77 -19.68 19.99
CA ARG A 102 -2.56 -18.31 19.53
C ARG A 102 -3.77 -17.46 19.81
N TRP A 103 -3.55 -16.34 20.49
CA TRP A 103 -4.62 -15.36 20.68
C TRP A 103 -4.82 -14.50 19.41
N TRP A 104 -6.09 -14.33 19.04
CA TRP A 104 -6.49 -13.40 18.00
C TRP A 104 -7.93 -12.96 18.21
N ARG A 105 -8.16 -11.65 18.23
CA ARG A 105 -9.48 -10.99 18.39
C ARG A 105 -10.39 -11.60 19.47
N GLY A 106 -9.86 -11.83 20.68
CA GLY A 106 -10.66 -12.35 21.79
C GLY A 106 -10.83 -13.87 21.81
N HIS A 107 -10.19 -14.60 20.91
CA HIS A 107 -10.26 -16.06 20.82
C HIS A 107 -8.88 -16.70 20.81
N CYS A 108 -8.84 -17.96 21.24
CA CYS A 108 -7.63 -18.77 21.20
C CYS A 108 -7.74 -19.83 20.09
N TYR A 109 -6.72 -19.90 19.27
CA TYR A 109 -6.64 -20.85 18.14
C TYR A 109 -5.49 -21.83 18.32
N PHE A 110 -5.79 -23.09 18.16
CA PHE A 110 -4.79 -24.14 18.06
C PHE A 110 -4.73 -24.65 16.62
N LEU A 111 -3.52 -24.78 16.08
CA LEU A 111 -3.29 -25.43 14.79
C LEU A 111 -2.36 -26.60 15.03
N SER A 112 -2.71 -27.78 14.53
CA SER A 112 -1.86 -28.97 14.62
C SER A 112 -0.53 -28.71 13.92
N ARG A 113 0.56 -29.26 14.48
CA ARG A 113 1.94 -29.02 14.00
C ARG A 113 2.51 -30.30 13.43
N GLY A 114 2.69 -30.34 12.12
CA GLY A 114 3.38 -31.45 11.48
C GLY A 114 2.48 -32.60 11.04
N LEU A 115 3.01 -33.39 10.12
CA LEU A 115 2.29 -34.55 9.53
C LEU A 115 2.02 -35.66 10.53
N GLU A 116 2.82 -35.79 11.57
CA GLU A 116 2.68 -36.82 12.60
C GLU A 116 1.45 -36.57 13.52
N GLU A 117 0.94 -35.33 13.52
CA GLU A 117 -0.25 -34.96 14.29
C GLU A 117 -1.55 -35.05 13.47
N ASN A 118 -1.46 -35.40 12.17
CA ASN A 118 -2.64 -35.49 11.31
C ASN A 118 -3.67 -36.47 11.88
N ARG A 119 -4.95 -36.09 11.81
CA ARG A 119 -6.07 -36.88 12.32
C ARG A 119 -7.22 -36.85 11.33
N GLN A 120 -8.11 -37.83 11.48
CA GLN A 120 -9.44 -37.81 10.87
C GLN A 120 -10.25 -36.63 11.40
N TRP A 121 -11.28 -36.22 10.67
CA TRP A 121 -12.09 -35.06 11.06
C TRP A 121 -12.70 -35.24 12.45
N ASN A 122 -13.33 -36.42 12.73
CA ASN A 122 -13.95 -36.73 14.03
C ASN A 122 -12.94 -36.72 15.18
N GLU A 123 -11.75 -37.29 14.98
CA GLU A 123 -10.69 -37.29 15.99
C GLU A 123 -10.19 -35.87 16.28
N SER A 124 -10.15 -35.03 15.24
CA SER A 124 -9.80 -33.61 15.35
C SER A 124 -10.85 -32.83 16.16
N ALA A 125 -12.15 -33.10 15.90
CA ALA A 125 -13.23 -32.51 16.63
C ALA A 125 -13.21 -32.92 18.12
N GLU A 126 -12.96 -34.20 18.42
CA GLU A 126 -12.79 -34.69 19.79
C GLU A 126 -11.58 -34.07 20.50
N PHE A 127 -10.47 -33.88 19.79
CA PHE A 127 -9.31 -33.18 20.34
C PHE A 127 -9.68 -31.75 20.77
N CYS A 128 -10.36 -30.99 19.90
CA CYS A 128 -10.83 -29.66 20.23
C CYS A 128 -11.77 -29.67 21.46
N GLN A 129 -12.73 -30.58 21.49
CA GLN A 129 -13.67 -30.74 22.63
C GLN A 129 -12.96 -31.00 23.97
N ARG A 130 -11.97 -31.89 24.00
CA ARG A 130 -11.15 -32.16 25.19
C ARG A 130 -10.40 -30.94 25.72
N HIS A 131 -10.17 -29.93 24.87
CA HIS A 131 -9.56 -28.67 25.23
C HIS A 131 -10.55 -27.51 25.39
N ASN A 132 -11.82 -27.79 25.65
CA ASN A 132 -12.90 -26.82 25.79
C ASN A 132 -12.99 -25.87 24.57
N SER A 133 -12.91 -26.44 23.40
CA SER A 133 -12.93 -25.73 22.10
C SER A 133 -13.73 -26.54 21.08
N SER A 134 -13.92 -26.01 19.91
CA SER A 134 -14.47 -26.72 18.75
C SER A 134 -13.51 -26.61 17.55
N LEU A 135 -13.70 -27.47 16.54
CA LEU A 135 -13.15 -27.15 15.23
C LEU A 135 -13.63 -25.77 14.81
N VAL A 136 -12.78 -25.00 14.17
CA VAL A 136 -13.05 -23.58 13.88
C VAL A 136 -14.32 -23.39 13.07
N VAL A 137 -15.17 -22.50 13.54
CA VAL A 137 -16.27 -21.88 12.79
C VAL A 137 -15.79 -20.53 12.32
N ILE A 138 -15.71 -20.33 11.02
CA ILE A 138 -15.16 -19.10 10.42
C ILE A 138 -16.30 -18.11 10.22
N LYS A 139 -16.28 -17.01 10.99
CA LYS A 139 -17.40 -16.07 11.04
C LYS A 139 -17.24 -14.83 10.15
N ASP A 140 -16.02 -14.48 9.77
CA ASP A 140 -15.78 -13.34 8.91
C ASP A 140 -14.52 -13.50 8.03
N SER A 141 -14.36 -12.62 7.04
CA SER A 141 -13.23 -12.64 6.12
C SER A 141 -11.89 -12.39 6.81
N ALA A 142 -11.87 -11.61 7.88
CA ALA A 142 -10.63 -11.34 8.61
C ALA A 142 -10.18 -12.57 9.42
N GLU A 143 -11.11 -13.37 9.93
CA GLU A 143 -10.81 -14.67 10.56
C GLU A 143 -10.28 -15.66 9.51
N MET A 144 -10.89 -15.70 8.34
CA MET A 144 -10.42 -16.48 7.20
C MET A 144 -8.98 -16.12 6.83
N GLU A 145 -8.69 -14.83 6.68
CA GLU A 145 -7.34 -14.34 6.37
C GLU A 145 -6.32 -14.69 7.45
N PHE A 146 -6.70 -14.59 8.72
CA PHE A 146 -5.84 -14.97 9.84
C PHE A 146 -5.45 -16.45 9.76
N ILE A 147 -6.42 -17.34 9.56
CA ILE A 147 -6.19 -18.79 9.45
C ILE A 147 -5.33 -19.11 8.21
N LEU A 148 -5.63 -18.51 7.06
CA LEU A 148 -4.85 -18.66 5.83
C LEU A 148 -3.41 -18.15 5.99
N GLY A 149 -3.23 -17.03 6.69
CA GLY A 149 -1.89 -16.49 6.98
C GLY A 149 -1.06 -17.44 7.85
N VAL A 150 -1.70 -18.23 8.72
CA VAL A 150 -1.02 -19.28 9.48
C VAL A 150 -0.75 -20.50 8.61
N LEU A 151 -1.72 -20.94 7.80
CA LEU A 151 -1.56 -22.05 6.87
C LEU A 151 -0.39 -21.84 5.91
N GLN A 152 -0.24 -20.63 5.35
CA GLN A 152 0.85 -20.28 4.43
C GLN A 152 2.25 -20.41 5.05
N LYS A 153 2.38 -20.21 6.37
CA LYS A 153 3.65 -20.39 7.09
C LYS A 153 4.07 -21.86 7.20
N PHE A 154 3.11 -22.77 7.12
CA PHE A 154 3.34 -24.21 7.14
C PHE A 154 3.22 -24.77 5.73
N ARG A 155 4.26 -24.59 4.91
CA ARG A 155 4.30 -25.03 3.50
C ARG A 155 3.99 -26.51 3.23
N GLN A 156 3.99 -27.33 4.27
CA GLN A 156 3.69 -28.76 4.20
C GLN A 156 2.18 -29.06 4.21
N PHE A 157 1.33 -28.09 4.56
CA PHE A 157 -0.10 -28.28 4.60
C PHE A 157 -0.77 -27.66 3.37
N SER A 158 -1.53 -28.47 2.67
CA SER A 158 -2.37 -28.03 1.54
C SER A 158 -3.79 -27.69 1.96
N PHE A 159 -4.21 -28.14 3.12
CA PHE A 159 -5.57 -27.97 3.66
C PHE A 159 -5.59 -28.04 5.20
N LEU A 160 -6.70 -27.62 5.81
CA LEU A 160 -6.98 -27.71 7.24
C LEU A 160 -8.42 -28.17 7.47
N TRP A 161 -8.65 -29.14 8.34
CA TRP A 161 -9.98 -29.46 8.83
C TRP A 161 -10.59 -28.27 9.57
N VAL A 162 -11.84 -27.94 9.19
CA VAL A 162 -12.66 -26.90 9.84
C VAL A 162 -13.96 -27.51 10.37
N GLY A 163 -14.67 -26.78 11.19
CA GLY A 163 -15.88 -27.28 11.83
C GLY A 163 -17.13 -27.20 10.95
N LEU A 164 -17.07 -27.73 9.73
CA LEU A 164 -18.17 -27.71 8.77
C LEU A 164 -18.42 -29.13 8.25
N THR A 165 -19.68 -29.61 8.26
CA THR A 165 -20.05 -30.95 7.85
C THR A 165 -21.51 -31.00 7.41
N ASP A 166 -21.86 -31.91 6.51
CA ASP A 166 -23.22 -32.28 6.10
C ASP A 166 -23.59 -33.73 6.45
N SER A 167 -22.80 -34.40 7.30
CA SER A 167 -22.99 -35.79 7.72
C SER A 167 -24.37 -36.08 8.31
N LYS A 168 -25.12 -35.06 8.73
CA LYS A 168 -26.49 -35.23 9.23
C LYS A 168 -27.51 -35.31 8.10
N GLN A 169 -27.29 -34.59 7.04
CA GLN A 169 -28.16 -34.55 5.88
C GLN A 169 -27.31 -34.07 4.69
N GLU A 170 -27.15 -34.94 3.70
CA GLU A 170 -26.42 -34.70 2.45
C GLU A 170 -26.81 -33.38 1.80
N GLY A 171 -25.82 -32.54 1.42
CA GLY A 171 -26.00 -31.23 0.82
C GLY A 171 -26.45 -30.13 1.80
N GLN A 172 -26.66 -30.44 3.10
CA GLN A 172 -26.97 -29.44 4.12
C GLN A 172 -25.75 -29.20 5.02
N TRP A 173 -24.88 -28.33 4.58
CA TRP A 173 -23.64 -27.97 5.25
C TRP A 173 -23.90 -27.13 6.51
N LEU A 174 -23.53 -27.65 7.68
CA LEU A 174 -23.66 -26.97 8.96
C LEU A 174 -22.32 -26.81 9.65
N TRP A 175 -22.09 -25.63 10.19
CA TRP A 175 -20.99 -25.39 11.10
C TRP A 175 -21.19 -26.17 12.43
N SER A 176 -20.09 -26.41 13.15
CA SER A 176 -20.12 -27.13 14.45
C SER A 176 -20.91 -26.40 15.52
N ASP A 177 -21.25 -25.13 15.37
CA ASP A 177 -22.17 -24.39 16.22
C ASP A 177 -23.65 -24.54 15.81
N GLY A 178 -23.91 -25.30 14.75
CA GLY A 178 -25.26 -25.58 14.24
C GLY A 178 -25.77 -24.55 13.23
N SER A 179 -25.01 -23.52 12.92
CA SER A 179 -25.40 -22.55 11.92
C SER A 179 -25.20 -23.05 10.48
N ASP A 180 -26.05 -22.58 9.56
CA ASP A 180 -25.91 -22.85 8.12
C ASP A 180 -24.61 -22.31 7.57
N VAL A 181 -24.05 -22.95 6.53
CA VAL A 181 -22.78 -22.55 5.90
C VAL A 181 -22.77 -21.09 5.44
N HIS A 182 -23.90 -20.57 4.97
CA HIS A 182 -24.04 -19.19 4.49
C HIS A 182 -24.35 -18.17 5.60
N HIS A 183 -24.54 -18.64 6.86
CA HIS A 183 -24.98 -17.76 7.95
C HIS A 183 -24.01 -16.59 8.21
N TYR A 184 -22.72 -16.85 8.15
CA TYR A 184 -21.69 -15.85 8.48
C TYR A 184 -21.10 -15.18 7.26
N MET A 185 -20.92 -15.92 6.16
CA MET A 185 -20.28 -15.46 4.94
C MET A 185 -20.88 -16.16 3.71
N PRO A 186 -20.87 -15.52 2.54
CA PRO A 186 -21.30 -16.17 1.29
C PRO A 186 -20.17 -17.11 0.79
N VAL A 187 -20.04 -18.27 1.43
CA VAL A 187 -19.08 -19.32 1.03
C VAL A 187 -19.82 -20.51 0.43
N THR A 188 -19.14 -21.25 -0.42
CA THR A 188 -19.64 -22.51 -1.01
C THR A 188 -18.65 -23.62 -0.74
N VAL A 189 -19.16 -24.86 -0.62
CA VAL A 189 -18.33 -26.04 -0.52
C VAL A 189 -18.16 -26.62 -1.90
N GLU A 190 -16.88 -26.76 -2.34
CA GLU A 190 -16.52 -27.32 -3.65
C GLU A 190 -16.34 -28.85 -3.53
N TRP A 191 -16.49 -29.59 -4.63
CA TRP A 191 -16.35 -31.04 -4.73
C TRP A 191 -17.34 -31.83 -3.86
N ASP A 192 -18.48 -31.22 -3.58
CA ASP A 192 -19.57 -31.85 -2.87
C ASP A 192 -20.04 -33.12 -3.61
N ALA A 193 -19.99 -34.24 -2.93
CA ALA A 193 -20.35 -35.55 -3.46
C ALA A 193 -20.63 -36.51 -2.31
N ASP A 194 -21.48 -37.51 -2.55
CA ASP A 194 -21.79 -38.55 -1.61
C ASP A 194 -20.56 -39.10 -0.88
N HIS A 195 -20.62 -39.22 0.44
CA HIS A 195 -19.53 -39.67 1.31
C HIS A 195 -18.35 -38.70 1.49
N ARG A 196 -18.53 -37.43 1.15
CA ARG A 196 -17.57 -36.36 1.45
C ARG A 196 -18.14 -35.36 2.41
N ASP A 197 -18.49 -35.83 3.59
CA ASP A 197 -19.32 -35.12 4.56
C ASP A 197 -18.56 -34.17 5.47
N CYS A 198 -17.25 -33.98 5.27
CA CYS A 198 -16.40 -33.11 6.10
C CYS A 198 -15.68 -32.07 5.26
N ALA A 199 -15.65 -30.82 5.74
CA ALA A 199 -15.02 -29.75 4.96
C ALA A 199 -13.59 -29.45 5.40
N ASP A 200 -12.74 -29.24 4.42
CA ASP A 200 -11.41 -28.70 4.57
C ASP A 200 -11.29 -27.31 3.98
N LEU A 201 -10.44 -26.47 4.59
CA LEU A 201 -10.07 -25.15 4.11
C LEU A 201 -8.77 -25.23 3.33
N ARG A 202 -8.74 -24.69 2.11
CA ARG A 202 -7.55 -24.65 1.26
C ARG A 202 -7.14 -23.23 0.90
N GLY A 203 -6.01 -23.11 0.21
CA GLY A 203 -5.49 -21.82 -0.25
C GLY A 203 -6.53 -20.99 -0.99
N GLY A 204 -6.50 -19.67 -0.76
CA GLY A 204 -7.48 -18.74 -1.31
C GLY A 204 -8.81 -18.67 -0.56
N GLY A 205 -8.94 -19.33 0.60
CA GLY A 205 -10.16 -19.29 1.43
C GLY A 205 -11.31 -20.13 0.88
N ARG A 206 -11.01 -21.17 0.13
CA ARG A 206 -12.02 -22.08 -0.44
C ARG A 206 -12.22 -23.30 0.44
N LEU A 207 -13.48 -23.69 0.60
CA LEU A 207 -13.89 -24.88 1.34
C LEU A 207 -14.14 -26.02 0.37
N PHE A 208 -13.70 -27.24 0.72
CA PHE A 208 -13.84 -28.42 -0.10
C PHE A 208 -14.43 -29.55 0.72
N ALA A 209 -15.35 -30.27 0.13
CA ALA A 209 -15.87 -31.53 0.66
C ALA A 209 -14.80 -32.62 0.55
N ALA A 210 -14.60 -33.36 1.62
CA ALA A 210 -13.62 -34.43 1.70
C ALA A 210 -14.12 -35.58 2.57
N ASP A 211 -13.53 -36.76 2.36
CA ASP A 211 -13.79 -37.93 3.17
C ASP A 211 -13.34 -37.67 4.62
N CYS A 212 -14.27 -37.82 5.56
CA CYS A 212 -14.03 -37.58 6.99
C CYS A 212 -12.94 -38.51 7.58
N GLU A 213 -12.69 -39.65 6.97
CA GLU A 213 -11.67 -40.62 7.37
C GLU A 213 -10.26 -40.24 6.86
N ALA A 214 -10.15 -39.24 6.00
CA ALA A 214 -8.87 -38.74 5.54
C ALA A 214 -8.09 -38.10 6.69
N TYR A 215 -6.78 -38.34 6.71
CA TYR A 215 -5.89 -37.75 7.72
C TYR A 215 -5.40 -36.37 7.29
N GLY A 216 -5.65 -35.39 8.13
CA GLY A 216 -5.28 -34.00 7.85
C GLY A 216 -4.96 -33.19 9.11
N PRO A 217 -4.32 -32.05 8.91
CA PRO A 217 -4.15 -31.05 9.95
C PRO A 217 -5.49 -30.38 10.24
N TRP A 218 -5.62 -29.81 11.45
CA TRP A 218 -6.88 -29.18 11.89
C TRP A 218 -6.64 -27.88 12.64
N VAL A 219 -7.70 -27.12 12.80
CA VAL A 219 -7.69 -25.90 13.59
C VAL A 219 -8.85 -25.85 14.58
N CYS A 220 -8.53 -25.67 15.87
CA CYS A 220 -9.52 -25.45 16.93
C CYS A 220 -9.66 -23.96 17.23
N LYS A 221 -10.87 -23.55 17.64
CA LYS A 221 -11.18 -22.24 18.18
C LYS A 221 -11.80 -22.39 19.56
N ARG A 222 -11.29 -21.62 20.51
CA ARG A 222 -11.81 -21.53 21.88
C ARG A 222 -12.23 -20.09 22.13
N GLU A 223 -13.44 -19.93 22.67
CA GLU A 223 -13.89 -18.67 23.24
C GLU A 223 -13.01 -18.35 24.47
N SER A 224 -12.59 -17.10 24.62
CA SER A 224 -11.75 -16.63 25.73
C SER A 224 -12.58 -16.18 26.91
#